data_cb80ec64d243ab0897afbcb5a1221bff
#
_entry.id   cb80ec64d243ab0897afbcb5a1221bff
#
_cell.length_a   1.000
_cell.length_b   1.000
_cell.length_c   1.000
_cell.angle_alpha   90.00
_cell.angle_beta   90.00
_cell.angle_gamma   90.00
#
_symmetry.space_group_name_H-M   'P 1'
#
loop_
_entity.id
_entity.type
_entity.pdbx_description
1 polymer ?
#
loop_
_entity_poly.entity_id
_entity_poly.type
_entity_poly.pdbx_seq_one_letter_code
_entity_poly.pdbx_strand_id
1 'polypeptide(L)'
;MDNIKPSEVSQVLLEQLKDIDTSLHFEEIGKVLQVSDGVARMYGLTNAEAGELLEFESGVMGVVMNLEQDNVGAVLLGPTDEVKEGMTVRRTGRIASIKVGEQMLGRVVDPLGVPLDGLGKVEGDLTEMPLERKAPGVIFRQPVTEPLQTGIMAIDSMIPIGRGQRELIIGDRQTGKTAIAIDTIINQRANYEAGNPVYCIYVAVGQKGSTVANIVETLRSKGAMDYTVVIAATAADPAALQYFAPFAGAAVGEYFRDTGRAALVVYDDLSKQAVAYREVSLILRRPSGREAYPGDVFYLHSRLLERAAKIIDQQEVAEQMNDLPDSLKGKVKAGGSLTALPIIETQAGDVSAYIPTNVISITDGQIYLETDLFNQGQRPAINVGISVSRVGGSAQVKSMKRVAGTLKIEQAQFNELESFSKYSSDVDKVTEMVLDKGRKNNQQLIQPQYSPMPVGEEVAVLYCGTHGLMKDISLDQVHEFDVL
;
A
#
# COMPACT_ATOMS: atom_id res chain seq x y z
N MET A 1 14.92 -44.87 63.01
CA MET A 1 15.75 -43.96 62.16
C MET A 1 16.12 -44.76 60.92
N ASP A 2 15.31 -44.63 59.89
CA ASP A 2 15.50 -45.33 58.62
C ASP A 2 16.68 -44.70 57.86
N ASN A 3 17.69 -45.51 57.64
CA ASN A 3 18.89 -45.15 56.87
C ASN A 3 18.48 -45.03 55.39
N ILE A 4 18.30 -43.80 54.91
CA ILE A 4 18.11 -43.52 53.48
C ILE A 4 19.37 -43.98 52.76
N LYS A 5 19.22 -44.95 51.83
CA LYS A 5 20.34 -45.45 51.06
C LYS A 5 20.85 -44.40 50.07
N PRO A 6 22.18 -44.22 49.90
CA PRO A 6 22.76 -43.25 48.97
C PRO A 6 22.27 -43.42 47.53
N SER A 7 21.84 -44.62 47.14
CA SER A 7 21.23 -44.91 45.82
C SER A 7 19.84 -44.31 45.62
N GLU A 8 19.04 -44.16 46.68
CA GLU A 8 17.71 -43.57 46.62
C GLU A 8 17.78 -42.03 46.51
N VAL A 9 18.75 -41.43 47.19
CA VAL A 9 19.04 -39.99 47.05
C VAL A 9 19.54 -39.66 45.64
N SER A 10 20.39 -40.52 45.06
CA SER A 10 20.87 -40.36 43.67
C SER A 10 19.75 -40.54 42.64
N GLN A 11 18.77 -41.43 42.85
CA GLN A 11 17.63 -41.59 41.97
C GLN A 11 16.68 -40.40 42.03
N VAL A 12 16.35 -39.88 43.21
CA VAL A 12 15.51 -38.71 43.40
C VAL A 12 16.18 -37.46 42.79
N LEU A 13 17.49 -37.30 42.93
CA LEU A 13 18.25 -36.23 42.29
C LEU A 13 18.29 -36.36 40.78
N LEU A 14 18.39 -37.59 40.25
CA LEU A 14 18.32 -37.86 38.80
C LEU A 14 16.91 -37.64 38.23
N GLU A 15 15.85 -37.92 38.96
CA GLU A 15 14.47 -37.61 38.59
C GLU A 15 14.21 -36.09 38.62
N GLN A 16 14.65 -35.39 39.67
CA GLN A 16 14.55 -33.93 39.75
C GLN A 16 15.40 -33.22 38.68
N LEU A 17 16.52 -33.79 38.26
CA LEU A 17 17.34 -33.29 37.17
C LEU A 17 16.73 -33.58 35.78
N LYS A 18 15.85 -34.60 35.66
CA LYS A 18 15.12 -34.88 34.42
C LYS A 18 13.93 -33.94 34.22
N ASP A 19 13.32 -33.45 35.29
CA ASP A 19 12.25 -32.48 35.26
C ASP A 19 12.75 -31.00 35.20
N ILE A 20 14.04 -30.77 35.31
CA ILE A 20 14.63 -29.50 34.94
C ILE A 20 14.72 -29.49 33.41
N ASP A 21 13.78 -28.80 32.81
CA ASP A 21 13.79 -28.48 31.40
C ASP A 21 15.11 -27.78 31.07
N THR A 22 16.09 -28.57 30.56
CA THR A 22 17.41 -28.09 30.15
C THR A 22 17.40 -27.33 28.83
N SER A 23 16.24 -26.91 28.37
CA SER A 23 16.12 -25.76 27.47
C SER A 23 16.33 -24.49 28.30
N LEU A 24 17.52 -24.30 28.86
CA LEU A 24 18.01 -22.95 29.12
C LEU A 24 18.06 -22.27 27.74
N HIS A 25 16.95 -21.64 27.33
CA HIS A 25 16.99 -20.55 26.37
C HIS A 25 17.87 -19.50 27.07
N PHE A 26 19.17 -19.53 26.79
CA PHE A 26 20.03 -18.40 27.05
C PHE A 26 19.49 -17.28 26.18
N GLU A 27 18.59 -16.47 26.73
CA GLU A 27 18.23 -15.19 26.14
C GLU A 27 19.55 -14.43 26.00
N GLU A 28 19.99 -14.26 24.76
CA GLU A 28 21.20 -13.49 24.50
C GLU A 28 20.92 -12.03 24.87
N ILE A 29 21.66 -11.55 25.87
CA ILE A 29 21.48 -10.23 26.44
C ILE A 29 22.61 -9.35 25.96
N GLY A 30 22.24 -8.19 25.40
CA GLY A 30 23.18 -7.14 25.05
C GLY A 30 23.02 -5.90 25.95
N LYS A 31 23.90 -4.94 25.73
CA LYS A 31 23.83 -3.63 26.38
C LYS A 31 23.85 -2.51 25.37
N VAL A 32 23.04 -1.49 25.65
CA VAL A 32 22.97 -0.27 24.85
C VAL A 32 24.25 0.53 25.03
N LEU A 33 24.97 0.78 23.95
CA LEU A 33 26.18 1.61 23.92
C LEU A 33 25.85 3.08 23.69
N GLN A 34 24.89 3.35 22.83
CA GLN A 34 24.52 4.70 22.44
C GLN A 34 23.07 4.72 21.94
N VAL A 35 22.35 5.79 22.27
CA VAL A 35 21.01 6.08 21.72
C VAL A 35 21.01 7.48 21.14
N SER A 36 20.49 7.65 19.93
CA SER A 36 20.30 8.95 19.28
C SER A 36 19.17 8.83 18.26
N ASP A 37 18.26 9.80 18.27
CA ASP A 37 17.26 10.04 17.23
C ASP A 37 16.49 8.77 16.76
N GLY A 38 16.05 7.93 17.71
CA GLY A 38 15.29 6.73 17.40
C GLY A 38 16.12 5.52 16.98
N VAL A 39 17.46 5.58 17.12
CA VAL A 39 18.37 4.46 16.86
C VAL A 39 19.17 4.14 18.11
N ALA A 40 19.27 2.85 18.44
CA ALA A 40 20.13 2.35 19.48
C ALA A 40 21.26 1.50 18.89
N ARG A 41 22.49 1.67 19.40
CA ARG A 41 23.62 0.79 19.15
C ARG A 41 23.90 -0.04 20.37
N MET A 42 24.11 -1.32 20.16
CA MET A 42 24.24 -2.30 21.23
C MET A 42 25.42 -3.22 20.96
N TYR A 43 25.95 -3.82 22.02
CA TYR A 43 26.94 -4.90 21.90
C TYR A 43 26.46 -6.13 22.66
N GLY A 44 27.05 -7.30 22.36
CA GLY A 44 26.74 -8.57 23.05
C GLY A 44 25.63 -9.39 22.43
N LEU A 45 25.07 -8.95 21.30
CA LEU A 45 24.03 -9.64 20.53
C LEU A 45 24.65 -10.31 19.28
N THR A 46 25.54 -11.26 19.50
CA THR A 46 26.36 -11.87 18.44
C THR A 46 25.57 -12.68 17.43
N ASN A 47 24.45 -13.26 17.85
CA ASN A 47 23.60 -14.09 17.00
C ASN A 47 22.34 -13.35 16.50
N ALA A 48 22.26 -12.01 16.69
CA ALA A 48 21.13 -11.24 16.21
C ALA A 48 21.02 -11.28 14.69
N GLU A 49 19.80 -11.36 14.20
CA GLU A 49 19.49 -11.41 12.77
C GLU A 49 18.93 -10.07 12.29
N ALA A 50 19.18 -9.73 11.01
CA ALA A 50 18.58 -8.55 10.41
C ALA A 50 17.05 -8.68 10.37
N GLY A 51 16.34 -7.63 10.82
CA GLY A 51 14.88 -7.64 10.95
C GLY A 51 14.35 -8.28 12.24
N GLU A 52 15.21 -8.79 13.10
CA GLU A 52 14.81 -9.35 14.39
C GLU A 52 14.30 -8.27 15.34
N LEU A 53 13.24 -8.58 16.08
CA LEU A 53 12.74 -7.75 17.18
C LEU A 53 13.62 -7.90 18.42
N LEU A 54 13.96 -6.78 19.00
CA LEU A 54 14.65 -6.68 20.29
C LEU A 54 13.73 -6.03 21.32
N GLU A 55 13.84 -6.48 22.55
CA GLU A 55 13.10 -5.90 23.68
C GLU A 55 14.09 -5.22 24.64
N PHE A 56 13.86 -3.92 24.86
CA PHE A 56 14.64 -3.14 25.82
C PHE A 56 14.04 -3.27 27.21
N GLU A 57 14.86 -3.08 28.24
CA GLU A 57 14.46 -3.13 29.65
C GLU A 57 13.29 -2.19 30.00
N SER A 58 13.12 -1.12 29.24
CA SER A 58 11.98 -0.19 29.34
C SER A 58 10.67 -0.74 28.76
N GLY A 59 10.70 -1.88 28.05
CA GLY A 59 9.57 -2.42 27.30
C GLY A 59 9.45 -1.84 25.87
N VAL A 60 10.29 -0.91 25.49
CA VAL A 60 10.37 -0.42 24.11
C VAL A 60 10.89 -1.54 23.21
N MET A 61 10.27 -1.69 22.04
CA MET A 61 10.71 -2.63 21.01
C MET A 61 11.64 -1.94 20.02
N GLY A 62 12.58 -2.69 19.45
CA GLY A 62 13.42 -2.23 18.35
C GLY A 62 13.56 -3.29 17.28
N VAL A 63 13.92 -2.89 16.06
CA VAL A 63 14.20 -3.80 14.95
C VAL A 63 15.66 -3.68 14.55
N VAL A 64 16.34 -4.81 14.45
CA VAL A 64 17.74 -4.88 13.99
C VAL A 64 17.82 -4.46 12.52
N MET A 65 18.58 -3.40 12.26
CA MET A 65 18.76 -2.86 10.90
C MET A 65 20.21 -2.92 10.41
N ASN A 66 21.17 -2.98 11.34
CA ASN A 66 22.58 -2.98 11.02
C ASN A 66 23.31 -4.03 11.85
N LEU A 67 24.08 -4.89 11.19
CA LEU A 67 24.93 -5.88 11.83
C LEU A 67 26.37 -5.53 11.49
N GLU A 68 27.10 -5.07 12.49
CA GLU A 68 28.53 -4.76 12.39
C GLU A 68 29.34 -5.78 13.20
N GLN A 69 30.63 -5.81 13.00
CA GLN A 69 31.50 -6.81 13.65
C GLN A 69 31.43 -6.72 15.19
N ASP A 70 31.37 -5.51 15.74
CA ASP A 70 31.45 -5.26 17.17
C ASP A 70 30.16 -4.70 17.78
N ASN A 71 29.17 -4.37 16.95
CA ASN A 71 27.92 -3.80 17.42
C ASN A 71 26.71 -4.11 16.51
N VAL A 72 25.53 -4.00 17.09
CA VAL A 72 24.25 -4.14 16.41
C VAL A 72 23.52 -2.80 16.46
N GLY A 73 23.05 -2.33 15.32
CA GLY A 73 22.21 -1.13 15.21
C GLY A 73 20.75 -1.51 15.06
N ALA A 74 19.89 -1.01 15.95
CA ALA A 74 18.45 -1.19 15.85
C ALA A 74 17.72 0.16 15.84
N VAL A 75 16.62 0.23 15.08
CA VAL A 75 15.67 1.34 15.13
C VAL A 75 14.63 1.08 16.19
N LEU A 76 14.33 2.09 16.99
CA LEU A 76 13.33 2.01 18.04
C LEU A 76 11.92 2.19 17.46
N LEU A 77 11.01 1.35 17.89
CA LEU A 77 9.59 1.39 17.53
C LEU A 77 8.73 2.11 18.58
N GLY A 78 9.36 2.87 19.46
CA GLY A 78 8.74 3.62 20.54
C GLY A 78 9.55 4.86 20.93
N PRO A 79 9.18 5.51 22.05
CA PRO A 79 9.83 6.72 22.50
C PRO A 79 11.33 6.53 22.77
N THR A 80 12.15 7.39 22.17
CA THR A 80 13.62 7.33 22.31
C THR A 80 14.11 7.66 23.72
N ASP A 81 13.39 8.52 24.43
CA ASP A 81 13.71 8.98 25.79
C ASP A 81 13.54 7.90 26.86
N GLU A 82 12.80 6.83 26.55
CA GLU A 82 12.66 5.66 27.42
C GLU A 82 13.83 4.69 27.32
N VAL A 83 14.70 4.82 26.33
CA VAL A 83 15.88 3.97 26.16
C VAL A 83 17.15 4.75 26.47
N LYS A 84 18.00 4.20 27.34
CA LYS A 84 19.22 4.87 27.84
C LYS A 84 20.45 4.00 27.64
N GLU A 85 21.61 4.67 27.59
CA GLU A 85 22.91 4.00 27.57
C GLU A 85 23.10 3.10 28.81
N GLY A 86 23.66 1.94 28.63
CA GLY A 86 23.85 0.93 29.67
C GLY A 86 22.64 0.06 29.95
N MET A 87 21.45 0.35 29.40
CA MET A 87 20.29 -0.51 29.54
C MET A 87 20.51 -1.90 28.94
N THR A 88 19.81 -2.85 29.49
CA THR A 88 19.78 -4.23 28.99
C THR A 88 18.83 -4.33 27.83
N VAL A 89 19.23 -5.09 26.82
CA VAL A 89 18.41 -5.43 25.64
C VAL A 89 18.45 -6.93 25.44
N ARG A 90 17.30 -7.53 25.09
CA ARG A 90 17.15 -8.96 24.87
C ARG A 90 16.77 -9.24 23.42
N ARG A 91 17.27 -10.34 22.90
CA ARG A 91 16.76 -10.92 21.66
C ARG A 91 15.41 -11.57 21.92
N THR A 92 14.49 -11.39 20.99
CA THR A 92 13.19 -12.08 21.04
C THR A 92 13.20 -13.38 20.20
N GLY A 93 14.20 -13.58 19.34
CA GLY A 93 14.25 -14.67 18.36
C GLY A 93 13.13 -14.60 17.31
N ARG A 94 12.43 -13.46 17.20
CA ARG A 94 11.32 -13.28 16.27
C ARG A 94 11.63 -12.14 15.32
N ILE A 95 11.33 -12.35 14.04
CA ILE A 95 11.38 -11.30 13.02
C ILE A 95 10.18 -10.36 13.20
N ALA A 96 10.38 -9.09 12.89
CA ALA A 96 9.32 -8.07 12.95
C ALA A 96 8.09 -8.52 12.16
N SER A 97 6.96 -8.63 12.84
CA SER A 97 5.71 -9.19 12.31
C SER A 97 4.49 -8.44 12.83
N ILE A 98 3.38 -8.59 12.12
CA ILE A 98 2.06 -8.08 12.52
C ILE A 98 1.07 -9.24 12.60
N LYS A 99 0.18 -9.21 13.58
CA LYS A 99 -0.90 -10.20 13.72
C LYS A 99 -2.10 -9.77 12.88
N VAL A 100 -2.50 -10.60 11.93
CA VAL A 100 -3.53 -10.28 10.93
C VAL A 100 -4.67 -11.29 11.00
N GLY A 101 -5.89 -10.79 10.83
CA GLY A 101 -7.11 -11.59 10.74
C GLY A 101 -8.29 -10.74 10.29
N GLU A 102 -9.45 -11.36 10.07
CA GLU A 102 -10.66 -10.64 9.70
C GLU A 102 -11.12 -9.64 10.78
N GLN A 103 -10.72 -9.89 12.03
CA GLN A 103 -11.00 -9.02 13.17
C GLN A 103 -10.32 -7.65 13.08
N MET A 104 -9.37 -7.48 12.15
CA MET A 104 -8.77 -6.18 11.86
C MET A 104 -9.65 -5.29 10.96
N LEU A 105 -10.65 -5.86 10.30
CA LEU A 105 -11.57 -5.07 9.46
C LEU A 105 -12.32 -4.05 10.33
N GLY A 106 -12.43 -2.83 9.83
CA GLY A 106 -13.01 -1.71 10.57
C GLY A 106 -12.10 -1.03 11.58
N ARG A 107 -10.88 -1.54 11.79
CA ARG A 107 -9.94 -1.06 12.79
C ARG A 107 -8.90 -0.08 12.22
N VAL A 108 -8.42 0.78 13.09
CA VAL A 108 -7.28 1.67 12.85
C VAL A 108 -6.14 1.23 13.79
N VAL A 109 -5.02 0.84 13.20
CA VAL A 109 -3.88 0.28 13.95
C VAL A 109 -2.57 0.96 13.54
N ASP A 110 -1.56 0.83 14.38
CA ASP A 110 -0.19 1.20 14.03
C ASP A 110 0.50 0.07 13.20
N PRO A 111 1.73 0.27 12.70
CA PRO A 111 2.46 -0.74 11.93
C PRO A 111 2.76 -2.06 12.68
N LEU A 112 2.63 -2.07 13.99
CA LEU A 112 2.80 -3.27 14.83
C LEU A 112 1.47 -3.96 15.18
N GLY A 113 0.34 -3.40 14.71
CA GLY A 113 -1.00 -3.89 14.99
C GLY A 113 -1.58 -3.40 16.32
N VAL A 114 -0.98 -2.38 16.95
CA VAL A 114 -1.52 -1.76 18.15
C VAL A 114 -2.70 -0.85 17.75
N PRO A 115 -3.88 -1.02 18.37
CA PRO A 115 -5.04 -0.21 18.04
C PRO A 115 -4.87 1.27 18.39
N LEU A 116 -5.26 2.14 17.46
CA LEU A 116 -5.27 3.60 17.61
C LEU A 116 -6.70 4.16 17.70
N ASP A 117 -7.70 3.32 17.55
CA ASP A 117 -9.13 3.68 17.47
C ASP A 117 -9.85 3.72 18.83
N GLY A 118 -9.17 3.37 19.91
CA GLY A 118 -9.75 3.31 21.26
C GLY A 118 -10.71 2.14 21.51
N LEU A 119 -10.85 1.20 20.58
CA LEU A 119 -11.76 0.06 20.68
C LEU A 119 -11.15 -1.18 21.38
N GLY A 120 -10.01 -1.01 22.05
CA GLY A 120 -9.32 -2.11 22.72
C GLY A 120 -8.53 -3.02 21.78
N LYS A 121 -7.90 -4.05 22.32
CA LYS A 121 -7.06 -4.97 21.55
C LYS A 121 -7.87 -5.71 20.48
N VAL A 122 -7.21 -6.01 19.36
CA VAL A 122 -7.76 -6.91 18.33
C VAL A 122 -7.58 -8.34 18.83
N GLU A 123 -8.68 -9.01 19.12
CA GLU A 123 -8.72 -10.39 19.65
C GLU A 123 -9.34 -11.34 18.64
N GLY A 124 -8.97 -12.62 18.68
CA GLY A 124 -9.53 -13.67 17.84
C GLY A 124 -8.47 -14.54 17.15
N ASP A 125 -8.85 -15.22 16.08
CA ASP A 125 -7.93 -16.03 15.28
C ASP A 125 -7.06 -15.10 14.41
N LEU A 126 -5.91 -14.72 14.94
CA LEU A 126 -4.93 -13.89 14.28
C LEU A 126 -3.75 -14.72 13.80
N THR A 127 -3.33 -14.49 12.59
CA THR A 127 -2.19 -15.13 11.95
C THR A 127 -1.00 -14.17 11.97
N GLU A 128 0.15 -14.62 12.40
CA GLU A 128 1.37 -13.81 12.45
C GLU A 128 1.98 -13.71 11.04
N MET A 129 2.10 -12.48 10.53
CA MET A 129 2.63 -12.17 9.20
C MET A 129 3.91 -11.34 9.33
N PRO A 130 5.04 -11.75 8.73
CA PRO A 130 6.27 -10.97 8.76
C PRO A 130 6.09 -9.66 7.98
N LEU A 131 6.65 -8.57 8.52
CA LEU A 131 6.61 -7.26 7.86
C LEU A 131 7.40 -7.29 6.55
N GLU A 132 8.59 -7.86 6.56
CA GLU A 132 9.39 -8.07 5.36
C GLU A 132 9.31 -9.54 4.92
N ARG A 133 8.99 -9.73 3.65
CA ARG A 133 8.85 -11.04 3.02
C ARG A 133 9.20 -10.93 1.54
N LYS A 134 9.81 -11.97 0.98
CA LYS A 134 10.09 -12.04 -0.46
C LYS A 134 8.79 -12.13 -1.25
N ALA A 135 8.76 -11.40 -2.35
CA ALA A 135 7.64 -11.46 -3.28
C ALA A 135 7.46 -12.88 -3.87
N PRO A 136 6.22 -13.27 -4.27
CA PRO A 136 5.99 -14.52 -4.97
C PRO A 136 6.84 -14.62 -6.24
N GLY A 137 7.50 -15.76 -6.43
CA GLY A 137 8.27 -16.04 -7.64
C GLY A 137 7.38 -16.12 -8.90
N VAL A 138 7.99 -16.08 -10.07
CA VAL A 138 7.28 -16.03 -11.36
C VAL A 138 6.29 -17.18 -11.56
N ILE A 139 6.65 -18.40 -11.13
CA ILE A 139 5.81 -19.60 -11.30
C ILE A 139 4.53 -19.57 -10.46
N PHE A 140 4.46 -18.74 -9.43
CA PHE A 140 3.31 -18.60 -8.54
C PHE A 140 2.34 -17.50 -8.99
N ARG A 141 2.66 -16.78 -10.06
CA ARG A 141 1.87 -15.67 -10.59
C ARG A 141 1.11 -16.08 -11.84
N GLN A 142 -0.01 -15.44 -12.05
CA GLN A 142 -0.74 -15.51 -13.32
C GLN A 142 -0.99 -14.11 -13.90
N PRO A 143 -1.32 -14.01 -15.19
CA PRO A 143 -1.65 -12.73 -15.82
C PRO A 143 -2.81 -12.02 -15.14
N VAL A 144 -2.76 -10.69 -15.11
CA VAL A 144 -3.82 -9.84 -14.61
C VAL A 144 -4.89 -9.67 -15.69
N THR A 145 -6.07 -10.22 -15.45
CA THR A 145 -7.21 -10.21 -16.39
C THR A 145 -8.53 -9.78 -15.77
N GLU A 146 -8.59 -9.73 -14.43
CA GLU A 146 -9.78 -9.31 -13.70
C GLU A 146 -9.73 -7.81 -13.42
N PRO A 147 -10.79 -7.04 -13.73
CA PRO A 147 -10.80 -5.60 -13.45
C PRO A 147 -10.90 -5.32 -11.95
N LEU A 148 -10.19 -4.28 -11.50
CA LEU A 148 -10.46 -3.56 -10.27
C LEU A 148 -11.17 -2.26 -10.65
N GLN A 149 -12.46 -2.19 -10.47
CA GLN A 149 -13.23 -0.99 -10.79
C GLN A 149 -12.96 0.10 -9.75
N THR A 150 -12.54 1.26 -10.22
CA THR A 150 -12.29 2.41 -9.36
C THR A 150 -13.54 3.25 -9.13
N GLY A 151 -14.52 3.16 -10.03
CA GLY A 151 -15.69 4.01 -10.09
C GLY A 151 -15.40 5.43 -10.59
N ILE A 152 -14.22 5.61 -11.19
CA ILE A 152 -13.78 6.87 -11.79
C ILE A 152 -13.68 6.65 -13.29
N MET A 153 -14.62 7.25 -14.04
CA MET A 153 -14.76 7.03 -15.49
C MET A 153 -13.46 7.24 -16.27
N ALA A 154 -12.69 8.27 -15.92
CA ALA A 154 -11.42 8.56 -16.59
C ALA A 154 -10.39 7.44 -16.41
N ILE A 155 -10.38 6.77 -15.25
CA ILE A 155 -9.48 5.66 -14.96
C ILE A 155 -10.00 4.39 -15.61
N ASP A 156 -11.23 3.98 -15.29
CA ASP A 156 -11.79 2.69 -15.72
C ASP A 156 -11.93 2.60 -17.24
N SER A 157 -12.08 3.74 -17.94
CA SER A 157 -12.15 3.79 -19.40
C SER A 157 -10.78 3.84 -20.08
N MET A 158 -9.82 4.64 -19.60
CA MET A 158 -8.59 4.97 -20.34
C MET A 158 -7.31 4.45 -19.69
N ILE A 159 -7.34 4.15 -18.38
CA ILE A 159 -6.18 3.71 -17.59
C ILE A 159 -6.64 2.57 -16.65
N PRO A 160 -7.24 1.49 -17.18
CA PRO A 160 -7.87 0.47 -16.35
C PRO A 160 -6.86 -0.25 -15.45
N ILE A 161 -7.32 -0.55 -14.24
CA ILE A 161 -6.54 -1.25 -13.22
C ILE A 161 -7.07 -2.68 -13.08
N GLY A 162 -6.17 -3.66 -13.03
CA GLY A 162 -6.51 -5.06 -12.80
C GLY A 162 -6.15 -5.53 -11.40
N ARG A 163 -6.84 -6.56 -10.93
CA ARG A 163 -6.56 -7.22 -9.65
C ARG A 163 -5.21 -7.91 -9.67
N GLY A 164 -4.29 -7.46 -8.83
CA GLY A 164 -2.90 -7.91 -8.80
C GLY A 164 -1.91 -6.97 -9.47
N GLN A 165 -2.38 -5.85 -10.04
CA GLN A 165 -1.57 -4.82 -10.68
C GLN A 165 -1.01 -3.82 -9.64
N ARG A 166 0.09 -3.16 -10.01
CA ARG A 166 0.66 -2.01 -9.30
C ARG A 166 0.47 -0.78 -10.15
N GLU A 167 -0.43 0.10 -9.77
CA GLU A 167 -0.70 1.34 -10.51
C GLU A 167 -0.34 2.55 -9.65
N LEU A 168 0.61 3.35 -10.10
CA LEU A 168 1.10 4.52 -9.38
C LEU A 168 0.12 5.69 -9.53
N ILE A 169 -0.20 6.36 -8.43
CA ILE A 169 -0.89 7.66 -8.44
C ILE A 169 0.15 8.73 -8.13
N ILE A 170 0.41 9.63 -9.07
CA ILE A 170 1.50 10.60 -8.98
C ILE A 170 1.02 12.00 -9.34
N GLY A 171 1.51 13.00 -8.63
CA GLY A 171 1.20 14.42 -8.87
C GLY A 171 1.59 15.30 -7.71
N ASP A 172 1.45 16.61 -7.90
CA ASP A 172 1.78 17.59 -6.88
C ASP A 172 0.85 17.53 -5.67
N ARG A 173 1.22 18.25 -4.62
CA ARG A 173 0.41 18.35 -3.41
C ARG A 173 -0.99 18.90 -3.73
N GLN A 174 -2.03 18.34 -3.10
CA GLN A 174 -3.42 18.75 -3.22
C GLN A 174 -4.04 18.63 -4.64
N THR A 175 -3.51 17.78 -5.51
CA THR A 175 -4.08 17.50 -6.83
C THR A 175 -5.16 16.42 -6.83
N GLY A 176 -5.52 15.84 -5.68
CA GLY A 176 -6.57 14.83 -5.55
C GLY A 176 -6.10 13.38 -5.52
N LYS A 177 -4.81 13.11 -5.31
CA LYS A 177 -4.24 11.73 -5.25
C LYS A 177 -4.97 10.84 -4.23
N THR A 178 -5.08 11.32 -2.99
CA THR A 178 -5.79 10.62 -1.91
C THR A 178 -7.26 10.41 -2.22
N ALA A 179 -7.92 11.40 -2.88
CA ALA A 179 -9.33 11.28 -3.25
C ALA A 179 -9.56 10.11 -4.21
N ILE A 180 -8.72 9.92 -5.23
CA ILE A 180 -8.79 8.78 -6.15
C ILE A 180 -8.67 7.45 -5.38
N ALA A 181 -7.73 7.36 -4.45
CA ALA A 181 -7.55 6.15 -3.64
C ALA A 181 -8.77 5.86 -2.75
N ILE A 182 -9.34 6.88 -2.12
CA ILE A 182 -10.53 6.74 -1.27
C ILE A 182 -11.77 6.37 -2.10
N ASP A 183 -11.96 6.99 -3.27
CA ASP A 183 -13.05 6.64 -4.19
C ASP A 183 -12.94 5.18 -4.65
N THR A 184 -11.73 4.72 -4.97
CA THR A 184 -11.48 3.32 -5.31
C THR A 184 -11.87 2.37 -4.18
N ILE A 185 -11.55 2.71 -2.93
CA ILE A 185 -11.95 1.93 -1.75
C ILE A 185 -13.48 1.92 -1.59
N ILE A 186 -14.12 3.09 -1.66
CA ILE A 186 -15.58 3.22 -1.53
C ILE A 186 -16.30 2.39 -2.60
N ASN A 187 -15.79 2.36 -3.81
CA ASN A 187 -16.38 1.62 -4.92
C ASN A 187 -16.39 0.10 -4.73
N GLN A 188 -15.56 -0.44 -3.82
CA GLN A 188 -15.55 -1.88 -3.53
C GLN A 188 -16.76 -2.33 -2.69
N ARG A 189 -17.60 -1.42 -2.22
CA ARG A 189 -18.80 -1.73 -1.44
C ARG A 189 -19.74 -2.70 -2.16
N ALA A 190 -19.99 -2.48 -3.45
CA ALA A 190 -20.84 -3.36 -4.24
C ALA A 190 -20.31 -4.80 -4.31
N ASN A 191 -18.99 -4.98 -4.38
CA ASN A 191 -18.34 -6.29 -4.34
C ASN A 191 -18.51 -6.96 -2.96
N TYR A 192 -18.41 -6.18 -1.89
CA TYR A 192 -18.58 -6.66 -0.53
C TYR A 192 -20.03 -7.11 -0.29
N GLU A 193 -21.02 -6.32 -0.67
CA GLU A 193 -22.43 -6.64 -0.56
C GLU A 193 -22.83 -7.85 -1.43
N ALA A 194 -22.16 -8.05 -2.57
CA ALA A 194 -22.36 -9.21 -3.44
C ALA A 194 -21.68 -10.50 -2.94
N GLY A 195 -21.00 -10.48 -1.80
CA GLY A 195 -20.30 -11.63 -1.23
C GLY A 195 -18.97 -12.01 -1.91
N ASN A 196 -18.42 -11.11 -2.74
CA ASN A 196 -17.11 -11.27 -3.37
C ASN A 196 -16.22 -10.04 -3.05
N PRO A 197 -15.87 -9.84 -1.77
CA PRO A 197 -15.21 -8.64 -1.30
C PRO A 197 -13.81 -8.47 -1.89
N VAL A 198 -13.43 -7.19 -2.08
CA VAL A 198 -12.04 -6.76 -2.17
C VAL A 198 -11.71 -6.12 -0.83
N TYR A 199 -10.87 -6.77 -0.04
CA TYR A 199 -10.45 -6.23 1.25
C TYR A 199 -9.45 -5.11 1.04
N CYS A 200 -9.73 -3.96 1.63
CA CYS A 200 -8.95 -2.76 1.42
C CYS A 200 -8.03 -2.47 2.61
N ILE A 201 -6.82 -2.06 2.33
CA ILE A 201 -5.85 -1.62 3.31
C ILE A 201 -5.41 -0.21 2.94
N TYR A 202 -5.73 0.76 3.81
CA TYR A 202 -5.25 2.12 3.64
C TYR A 202 -4.09 2.38 4.59
N VAL A 203 -2.91 2.68 4.04
CA VAL A 203 -1.69 2.94 4.79
C VAL A 203 -1.38 4.42 4.76
N ALA A 204 -1.56 5.11 5.88
CA ALA A 204 -1.20 6.50 6.06
C ALA A 204 0.25 6.61 6.56
N VAL A 205 1.12 7.24 5.78
CA VAL A 205 2.54 7.40 6.09
C VAL A 205 2.87 8.88 6.28
N GLY A 206 3.30 9.26 7.47
CA GLY A 206 3.74 10.62 7.77
C GLY A 206 2.67 11.70 7.56
N GLN A 207 1.40 11.34 7.62
CA GLN A 207 0.29 12.27 7.52
C GLN A 207 -0.04 12.89 8.88
N LYS A 208 -0.73 14.02 8.87
CA LYS A 208 -1.27 14.62 10.11
C LYS A 208 -2.37 13.73 10.66
N GLY A 209 -2.41 13.53 11.98
CA GLY A 209 -3.45 12.74 12.64
C GLY A 209 -4.88 13.20 12.31
N SER A 210 -5.11 14.53 12.17
CA SER A 210 -6.40 15.08 11.74
C SER A 210 -6.80 14.65 10.31
N THR A 211 -5.83 14.53 9.42
CA THR A 211 -6.09 14.04 8.04
C THR A 211 -6.51 12.59 8.06
N VAL A 212 -5.79 11.76 8.83
CA VAL A 212 -6.14 10.33 9.00
C VAL A 212 -7.53 10.18 9.60
N ALA A 213 -7.85 10.94 10.64
CA ALA A 213 -9.18 10.93 11.26
C ALA A 213 -10.29 11.30 10.27
N ASN A 214 -10.09 12.30 9.42
CA ASN A 214 -11.06 12.69 8.40
C ASN A 214 -11.26 11.59 7.34
N ILE A 215 -10.19 10.90 6.94
CA ILE A 215 -10.26 9.78 6.00
C ILE A 215 -11.05 8.62 6.60
N VAL A 216 -10.75 8.24 7.84
CA VAL A 216 -11.48 7.19 8.57
C VAL A 216 -12.96 7.53 8.68
N GLU A 217 -13.30 8.78 9.00
CA GLU A 217 -14.70 9.21 9.09
C GLU A 217 -15.39 9.20 7.72
N THR A 218 -14.70 9.60 6.66
CA THR A 218 -15.21 9.49 5.28
C THR A 218 -15.50 8.06 4.91
N LEU A 219 -14.57 7.13 5.15
CA LEU A 219 -14.76 5.70 4.88
C LEU A 219 -15.90 5.11 5.71
N ARG A 220 -16.02 5.52 6.98
CA ARG A 220 -17.09 5.07 7.88
C ARG A 220 -18.45 5.58 7.40
N SER A 221 -18.58 6.85 7.07
CA SER A 221 -19.84 7.44 6.60
C SER A 221 -20.33 6.82 5.28
N LYS A 222 -19.42 6.30 4.46
CA LYS A 222 -19.72 5.60 3.21
C LYS A 222 -19.87 4.08 3.38
N GLY A 223 -19.77 3.54 4.62
CA GLY A 223 -19.86 2.10 4.90
C GLY A 223 -18.65 1.29 4.38
N ALA A 224 -17.53 1.95 4.05
CA ALA A 224 -16.36 1.29 3.52
C ALA A 224 -15.44 0.71 4.60
N MET A 225 -15.62 1.08 5.88
CA MET A 225 -14.83 0.52 6.98
C MET A 225 -15.10 -0.96 7.21
N ASP A 226 -16.27 -1.48 6.83
CA ASP A 226 -16.63 -2.89 7.06
C ASP A 226 -15.69 -3.88 6.35
N TYR A 227 -15.01 -3.44 5.29
CA TYR A 227 -14.05 -4.23 4.53
C TYR A 227 -12.67 -3.56 4.43
N THR A 228 -12.39 -2.57 5.26
CA THR A 228 -11.14 -1.79 5.23
C THR A 228 -10.39 -1.87 6.55
N VAL A 229 -9.07 -2.00 6.47
CA VAL A 229 -8.12 -1.83 7.58
C VAL A 229 -7.34 -0.56 7.33
N VAL A 230 -7.21 0.29 8.35
CA VAL A 230 -6.37 1.48 8.29
C VAL A 230 -5.11 1.27 9.13
N ILE A 231 -3.95 1.45 8.52
CA ILE A 231 -2.65 1.41 9.21
C ILE A 231 -2.09 2.82 9.18
N ALA A 232 -1.85 3.37 10.34
CA ALA A 232 -1.39 4.76 10.46
C ALA A 232 -0.04 4.86 11.17
N ALA A 233 0.91 5.51 10.51
CA ALA A 233 2.11 6.06 11.10
C ALA A 233 2.12 7.57 10.79
N THR A 234 1.76 8.36 11.78
CA THR A 234 1.55 9.82 11.62
C THR A 234 2.89 10.57 11.54
N ALA A 235 2.83 11.85 11.21
CA ALA A 235 4.02 12.70 11.20
C ALA A 235 4.64 12.93 12.60
N ALA A 236 3.90 12.61 13.68
CA ALA A 236 4.40 12.69 15.04
C ALA A 236 5.10 11.40 15.50
N ASP A 237 4.91 10.30 14.75
CA ASP A 237 5.49 9.00 15.09
C ASP A 237 6.96 8.92 14.66
N PRO A 238 7.77 8.08 15.31
CA PRO A 238 9.16 7.85 14.93
C PRO A 238 9.31 7.45 13.45
N ALA A 239 10.41 7.89 12.82
CA ALA A 239 10.72 7.57 11.42
C ALA A 239 10.69 6.05 11.14
N ALA A 240 11.07 5.23 12.12
CA ALA A 240 11.01 3.77 12.03
C ALA A 240 9.58 3.27 11.76
N LEU A 241 8.57 3.77 12.47
CA LEU A 241 7.18 3.38 12.25
C LEU A 241 6.68 3.83 10.88
N GLN A 242 7.06 5.03 10.44
CA GLN A 242 6.72 5.51 9.08
C GLN A 242 7.38 4.66 8.00
N TYR A 243 8.60 4.16 8.24
CA TYR A 243 9.29 3.25 7.35
C TYR A 243 8.58 1.88 7.26
N PHE A 244 8.16 1.31 8.40
CA PHE A 244 7.55 0.00 8.44
C PHE A 244 6.06 -0.02 8.04
N ALA A 245 5.35 1.10 8.09
CA ALA A 245 3.92 1.16 7.80
C ALA A 245 3.52 0.54 6.43
N PRO A 246 4.18 0.84 5.31
CA PRO A 246 3.87 0.18 4.03
C PRO A 246 4.11 -1.33 4.05
N PHE A 247 5.13 -1.80 4.75
CA PHE A 247 5.39 -3.24 4.88
C PHE A 247 4.32 -3.94 5.72
N ALA A 248 3.82 -3.29 6.76
CA ALA A 248 2.68 -3.78 7.54
C ALA A 248 1.40 -3.88 6.66
N GLY A 249 1.15 -2.85 5.84
CA GLY A 249 0.05 -2.87 4.87
C GLY A 249 0.17 -4.00 3.87
N ALA A 250 1.38 -4.24 3.35
CA ALA A 250 1.64 -5.37 2.47
C ALA A 250 1.40 -6.71 3.17
N ALA A 251 1.84 -6.88 4.41
CA ALA A 251 1.64 -8.10 5.19
C ALA A 251 0.16 -8.40 5.43
N VAL A 252 -0.65 -7.38 5.74
CA VAL A 252 -2.10 -7.51 5.86
C VAL A 252 -2.74 -7.89 4.53
N GLY A 253 -2.34 -7.24 3.43
CA GLY A 253 -2.83 -7.56 2.08
C GLY A 253 -2.45 -8.98 1.63
N GLU A 254 -1.25 -9.43 1.96
CA GLU A 254 -0.77 -10.78 1.65
C GLU A 254 -1.55 -11.88 2.39
N TYR A 255 -1.98 -11.62 3.63
CA TYR A 255 -2.84 -12.56 4.34
C TYR A 255 -4.12 -12.85 3.54
N PHE A 256 -4.79 -11.82 3.04
CA PHE A 256 -5.99 -11.99 2.22
C PHE A 256 -5.64 -12.65 0.86
N ARG A 257 -4.60 -12.19 0.18
CA ARG A 257 -4.12 -12.76 -1.08
C ARG A 257 -3.82 -14.25 -0.95
N ASP A 258 -3.01 -14.63 0.03
CA ASP A 258 -2.51 -16.01 0.18
C ASP A 258 -3.60 -16.96 0.71
N THR A 259 -4.69 -16.42 1.25
CA THR A 259 -5.90 -17.19 1.60
C THR A 259 -6.97 -17.17 0.49
N GLY A 260 -6.58 -16.82 -0.75
CA GLY A 260 -7.41 -16.94 -1.95
C GLY A 260 -8.41 -15.79 -2.14
N ARG A 261 -8.21 -14.66 -1.47
CA ARG A 261 -9.12 -13.51 -1.52
C ARG A 261 -8.50 -12.35 -2.31
N ALA A 262 -9.33 -11.40 -2.73
CA ALA A 262 -8.86 -10.18 -3.35
C ALA A 262 -8.57 -9.11 -2.30
N ALA A 263 -7.42 -8.45 -2.41
CA ALA A 263 -7.05 -7.32 -1.56
C ALA A 263 -6.54 -6.13 -2.40
N LEU A 264 -6.76 -4.95 -1.86
CA LEU A 264 -6.26 -3.67 -2.39
C LEU A 264 -5.49 -2.96 -1.29
N VAL A 265 -4.25 -2.59 -1.53
CA VAL A 265 -3.45 -1.78 -0.62
C VAL A 265 -3.15 -0.42 -1.24
N VAL A 266 -3.42 0.64 -0.50
CA VAL A 266 -3.07 2.02 -0.84
C VAL A 266 -1.93 2.46 0.08
N TYR A 267 -0.85 2.98 -0.50
CA TYR A 267 0.28 3.55 0.25
C TYR A 267 0.29 5.07 0.10
N ASP A 268 -0.21 5.78 1.08
CA ASP A 268 -0.34 7.25 1.05
C ASP A 268 0.58 7.92 2.09
N ASP A 269 1.82 8.27 1.78
CA ASP A 269 2.51 8.13 0.50
C ASP A 269 3.92 7.50 0.65
N LEU A 270 4.43 6.93 -0.42
CA LEU A 270 5.77 6.33 -0.44
C LEU A 270 6.90 7.38 -0.49
N SER A 271 6.62 8.63 -0.86
CA SER A 271 7.60 9.72 -0.79
C SER A 271 8.03 9.95 0.65
N LYS A 272 7.08 9.94 1.59
CA LYS A 272 7.34 10.07 3.03
C LYS A 272 8.04 8.84 3.60
N GLN A 273 7.68 7.64 3.13
CA GLN A 273 8.43 6.43 3.50
C GLN A 273 9.91 6.55 3.10
N ALA A 274 10.19 7.04 1.89
CA ALA A 274 11.57 7.24 1.43
C ALA A 274 12.32 8.27 2.30
N VAL A 275 11.65 9.36 2.70
CA VAL A 275 12.23 10.34 3.63
C VAL A 275 12.54 9.72 4.99
N ALA A 276 11.60 8.95 5.55
CA ALA A 276 11.81 8.25 6.82
C ALA A 276 12.98 7.24 6.72
N TYR A 277 13.07 6.51 5.60
CA TYR A 277 14.17 5.58 5.37
C TYR A 277 15.52 6.30 5.23
N ARG A 278 15.54 7.45 4.57
CA ARG A 278 16.75 8.32 4.49
C ARG A 278 17.19 8.77 5.88
N GLU A 279 16.27 9.22 6.71
CA GLU A 279 16.54 9.64 8.09
C GLU A 279 17.16 8.51 8.90
N VAL A 280 16.51 7.36 8.96
CA VAL A 280 17.01 6.16 9.65
C VAL A 280 18.39 5.76 9.12
N SER A 281 18.58 5.76 7.81
CA SER A 281 19.86 5.35 7.17
C SER A 281 21.00 6.32 7.49
N LEU A 282 20.73 7.62 7.55
CA LEU A 282 21.74 8.62 7.91
C LEU A 282 22.17 8.49 9.38
N ILE A 283 21.21 8.22 10.28
CA ILE A 283 21.53 8.02 11.71
C ILE A 283 22.35 6.73 11.89
N LEU A 284 22.01 5.66 11.14
CA LEU A 284 22.79 4.43 11.09
C LEU A 284 24.16 4.59 10.36
N ARG A 285 24.48 5.80 9.88
CA ARG A 285 25.71 6.11 9.14
C ARG A 285 25.90 5.26 7.87
N ARG A 286 24.82 4.87 7.22
CA ARG A 286 24.89 4.21 5.92
C ARG A 286 25.35 5.21 4.86
N PRO A 287 26.13 4.78 3.86
CA PRO A 287 26.58 5.69 2.79
C PRO A 287 25.38 6.22 2.03
N SER A 288 25.35 7.54 1.83
CA SER A 288 24.31 8.22 1.05
C SER A 288 24.73 8.45 -0.39
N GLY A 289 23.74 8.40 -1.29
CA GLY A 289 23.88 8.70 -2.72
C GLY A 289 23.15 9.99 -3.12
N ARG A 290 22.49 9.95 -4.27
CA ARG A 290 21.72 11.06 -4.84
C ARG A 290 20.65 11.56 -3.85
N GLU A 291 20.55 12.86 -3.64
CA GLU A 291 19.60 13.53 -2.75
C GLU A 291 19.67 13.02 -1.29
N ALA A 292 20.86 12.56 -0.88
CA ALA A 292 21.14 11.95 0.41
C ALA A 292 20.34 10.64 0.70
N TYR A 293 19.68 10.05 -0.28
CA TYR A 293 19.07 8.73 -0.12
C TYR A 293 20.13 7.63 -0.07
N PRO A 294 19.92 6.56 0.71
CA PRO A 294 20.81 5.41 0.67
C PRO A 294 20.76 4.72 -0.70
N GLY A 295 21.85 4.04 -1.06
CA GLY A 295 21.99 3.40 -2.39
C GLY A 295 20.95 2.33 -2.69
N ASP A 296 20.32 1.77 -1.68
CA ASP A 296 19.29 0.72 -1.76
C ASP A 296 17.84 1.26 -1.71
N VAL A 297 17.62 2.57 -1.85
CA VAL A 297 16.24 3.14 -1.83
C VAL A 297 15.37 2.61 -2.97
N PHE A 298 15.95 2.27 -4.12
CA PHE A 298 15.24 1.59 -5.19
C PHE A 298 14.73 0.20 -4.70
N TYR A 299 15.58 -0.54 -4.05
CA TYR A 299 15.24 -1.86 -3.50
C TYR A 299 14.20 -1.76 -2.38
N LEU A 300 14.16 -0.68 -1.60
CA LEU A 300 13.11 -0.41 -0.63
C LEU A 300 11.71 -0.52 -1.27
N HIS A 301 11.49 0.24 -2.34
CA HIS A 301 10.19 0.28 -3.01
C HIS A 301 9.95 -0.95 -3.90
N SER A 302 10.97 -1.50 -4.55
CA SER A 302 10.80 -2.67 -5.42
C SER A 302 10.43 -3.92 -4.62
N ARG A 303 11.10 -4.20 -3.48
CA ARG A 303 10.75 -5.36 -2.63
C ARG A 303 9.37 -5.23 -1.98
N LEU A 304 8.89 -4.01 -1.75
CA LEU A 304 7.54 -3.74 -1.27
C LEU A 304 6.50 -3.99 -2.38
N LEU A 305 6.66 -3.33 -3.52
CA LEU A 305 5.67 -3.31 -4.60
C LEU A 305 5.59 -4.63 -5.37
N GLU A 306 6.70 -5.37 -5.47
CA GLU A 306 6.69 -6.71 -6.08
C GLU A 306 5.86 -7.75 -5.31
N ARG A 307 5.50 -7.47 -4.06
CA ARG A 307 4.59 -8.31 -3.26
C ARG A 307 3.15 -8.27 -3.76
N ALA A 308 2.76 -7.21 -4.49
CA ALA A 308 1.48 -7.14 -5.19
C ALA A 308 1.50 -8.06 -6.42
N ALA A 309 0.57 -9.01 -6.47
CA ALA A 309 0.49 -10.00 -7.53
C ALA A 309 -0.90 -10.66 -7.59
N LYS A 310 -1.21 -11.27 -8.73
CA LYS A 310 -2.28 -12.26 -8.88
C LYS A 310 -1.65 -13.63 -8.75
N ILE A 311 -2.13 -14.42 -7.79
CA ILE A 311 -1.63 -15.77 -7.54
C ILE A 311 -2.29 -16.76 -8.48
N ILE A 312 -1.53 -17.76 -8.88
CA ILE A 312 -1.97 -18.84 -9.78
C ILE A 312 -3.21 -19.58 -9.23
N ASP A 313 -4.09 -20.04 -10.12
CA ASP A 313 -5.33 -20.74 -9.74
C ASP A 313 -5.11 -22.24 -9.40
N GLN A 314 -3.90 -22.75 -9.63
CA GLN A 314 -3.54 -24.14 -9.31
C GLN A 314 -3.16 -24.25 -7.83
N GLN A 315 -4.00 -24.93 -7.04
CA GLN A 315 -3.84 -25.06 -5.57
C GLN A 315 -2.50 -25.68 -5.19
N GLU A 316 -2.10 -26.78 -5.84
CA GLU A 316 -0.86 -27.50 -5.56
C GLU A 316 0.39 -26.64 -5.78
N VAL A 317 0.34 -25.72 -6.74
CA VAL A 317 1.44 -24.78 -7.01
C VAL A 317 1.42 -23.64 -6.01
N ALA A 318 0.24 -23.10 -5.68
CA ALA A 318 0.10 -22.00 -4.72
C ALA A 318 0.60 -22.40 -3.32
N GLU A 319 0.37 -23.64 -2.88
CA GLU A 319 0.85 -24.17 -1.59
C GLU A 319 2.39 -24.28 -1.51
N GLN A 320 3.07 -24.28 -2.64
CA GLN A 320 4.54 -24.33 -2.74
C GLN A 320 5.18 -22.94 -2.87
N MET A 321 4.39 -21.88 -2.71
CA MET A 321 4.88 -20.50 -2.86
C MET A 321 6.11 -20.27 -1.94
N ASN A 322 7.11 -19.59 -2.49
CA ASN A 322 8.32 -19.26 -1.75
C ASN A 322 8.02 -18.37 -0.54
N ASP A 323 8.81 -18.54 0.50
CA ASP A 323 8.82 -17.68 1.70
C ASP A 323 7.44 -17.61 2.42
N LEU A 324 6.67 -18.71 2.38
CA LEU A 324 5.42 -18.81 3.12
C LEU A 324 5.70 -18.85 4.63
N PRO A 325 5.08 -17.96 5.43
CA PRO A 325 5.18 -18.04 6.88
C PRO A 325 4.60 -19.36 7.41
N ASP A 326 5.18 -19.90 8.46
CA ASP A 326 4.68 -21.12 9.10
C ASP A 326 3.22 -20.99 9.57
N SER A 327 2.83 -19.77 9.96
CA SER A 327 1.47 -19.42 10.36
C SER A 327 0.40 -19.58 9.26
N LEU A 328 0.81 -19.57 7.98
CA LEU A 328 -0.06 -19.77 6.82
C LEU A 328 -0.05 -21.20 6.28
N LYS A 329 0.84 -22.07 6.76
CA LYS A 329 0.86 -23.47 6.30
C LYS A 329 -0.49 -24.13 6.51
N GLY A 330 -1.03 -24.72 5.45
CA GLY A 330 -2.36 -25.34 5.44
C GLY A 330 -3.56 -24.37 5.33
N LYS A 331 -3.32 -23.05 5.30
CA LYS A 331 -4.35 -22.02 5.09
C LYS A 331 -4.31 -21.41 3.68
N VAL A 332 -3.28 -21.71 2.90
CA VAL A 332 -3.07 -21.16 1.55
C VAL A 332 -4.18 -21.61 0.60
N LYS A 333 -4.73 -20.67 -0.16
CA LYS A 333 -5.68 -20.91 -1.23
C LYS A 333 -5.23 -20.20 -2.51
N ALA A 334 -5.40 -20.89 -3.64
CA ALA A 334 -5.08 -20.37 -4.97
C ALA A 334 -5.98 -19.20 -5.40
N GLY A 335 -5.57 -18.48 -6.42
CA GLY A 335 -6.39 -17.48 -7.12
C GLY A 335 -6.55 -16.13 -6.41
N GLY A 336 -5.92 -15.92 -5.27
CA GLY A 336 -5.96 -14.62 -4.58
C GLY A 336 -5.19 -13.53 -5.30
N SER A 337 -5.47 -12.28 -4.95
CA SER A 337 -4.79 -11.12 -5.55
C SER A 337 -4.50 -10.03 -4.53
N LEU A 338 -3.39 -9.34 -4.72
CA LEU A 338 -3.05 -8.10 -4.02
C LEU A 338 -2.74 -7.03 -5.05
N THR A 339 -3.59 -6.03 -5.14
CA THR A 339 -3.43 -4.84 -5.99
C THR A 339 -2.81 -3.72 -5.15
N ALA A 340 -1.84 -3.01 -5.68
CA ALA A 340 -1.20 -1.90 -5.00
C ALA A 340 -1.43 -0.57 -5.72
N LEU A 341 -1.84 0.44 -4.98
CA LEU A 341 -1.94 1.84 -5.40
C LEU A 341 -0.94 2.68 -4.58
N PRO A 342 0.34 2.69 -4.94
CA PRO A 342 1.30 3.60 -4.34
C PRO A 342 1.01 5.03 -4.77
N ILE A 343 1.15 5.97 -3.82
CA ILE A 343 1.04 7.40 -4.06
C ILE A 343 2.44 8.01 -3.95
N ILE A 344 2.80 8.84 -4.92
CA ILE A 344 4.03 9.64 -4.93
C ILE A 344 3.67 11.11 -5.08
N GLU A 345 4.27 11.95 -4.24
CA GLU A 345 4.16 13.40 -4.33
C GLU A 345 5.32 13.97 -5.16
N THR A 346 4.97 14.76 -6.18
CA THR A 346 5.94 15.54 -6.97
C THR A 346 6.00 16.98 -6.48
N GLN A 347 7.03 17.70 -6.90
CA GLN A 347 7.16 19.14 -6.71
C GLN A 347 7.20 19.82 -8.08
N ALA A 348 6.30 20.77 -8.31
CA ALA A 348 6.17 21.49 -9.58
C ALA A 348 6.09 20.58 -10.82
N GLY A 349 5.40 19.44 -10.70
CA GLY A 349 5.21 18.47 -11.77
C GLY A 349 6.47 17.69 -12.16
N ASP A 350 7.57 17.77 -11.41
CA ASP A 350 8.82 17.11 -11.75
C ASP A 350 8.77 15.60 -11.51
N VAL A 351 8.46 14.85 -12.55
CA VAL A 351 8.49 13.38 -12.56
C VAL A 351 9.90 12.81 -12.78
N SER A 352 10.89 13.65 -13.09
CA SER A 352 12.28 13.25 -13.31
C SER A 352 13.10 13.18 -12.02
N ALA A 353 12.53 13.60 -10.90
CA ALA A 353 13.14 13.49 -9.58
C ALA A 353 13.44 12.02 -9.22
N TYR A 354 14.32 11.81 -8.24
CA TYR A 354 14.87 10.47 -7.97
C TYR A 354 13.82 9.44 -7.55
N ILE A 355 13.00 9.75 -6.57
CA ILE A 355 11.97 8.81 -6.07
C ILE A 355 10.85 8.58 -7.10
N PRO A 356 10.24 9.61 -7.74
CA PRO A 356 9.28 9.41 -8.81
C PRO A 356 9.77 8.47 -9.92
N THR A 357 10.97 8.71 -10.44
CA THR A 357 11.58 7.91 -11.51
C THR A 357 11.71 6.44 -11.11
N ASN A 358 12.17 6.17 -9.89
CA ASN A 358 12.31 4.82 -9.37
C ASN A 358 10.95 4.11 -9.32
N VAL A 359 9.92 4.75 -8.76
CA VAL A 359 8.61 4.10 -8.58
C VAL A 359 7.88 3.92 -9.92
N ILE A 360 7.99 4.86 -10.86
CA ILE A 360 7.46 4.70 -12.23
C ILE A 360 8.05 3.46 -12.90
N SER A 361 9.35 3.18 -12.70
CA SER A 361 10.00 2.01 -13.30
C SER A 361 9.57 0.68 -12.67
N ILE A 362 9.18 0.68 -11.39
CA ILE A 362 8.76 -0.51 -10.65
C ILE A 362 7.29 -0.87 -10.94
N THR A 363 6.44 0.12 -11.17
CA THR A 363 5.00 -0.06 -11.33
C THR A 363 4.58 -0.47 -12.73
N ASP A 364 3.36 -0.99 -12.85
CA ASP A 364 2.76 -1.45 -14.12
C ASP A 364 2.02 -0.33 -14.86
N GLY A 365 2.26 0.89 -14.47
CA GLY A 365 1.69 2.10 -15.04
C GLY A 365 1.57 3.21 -14.01
N GLN A 366 1.08 4.37 -14.46
CA GLN A 366 0.88 5.54 -13.61
C GLN A 366 -0.36 6.34 -14.03
N ILE A 367 -1.04 6.89 -13.03
CA ILE A 367 -2.09 7.91 -13.13
C ILE A 367 -1.44 9.23 -12.73
N TYR A 368 -1.23 10.11 -13.70
CA TYR A 368 -0.61 11.40 -13.48
C TYR A 368 -1.66 12.50 -13.27
N LEU A 369 -1.56 13.17 -12.14
CA LEU A 369 -2.43 14.31 -11.78
C LEU A 369 -1.69 15.63 -11.99
N GLU A 370 -2.27 16.51 -12.78
CA GLU A 370 -1.67 17.76 -13.19
C GLU A 370 -2.32 18.95 -12.48
N THR A 371 -1.50 19.83 -11.92
CA THR A 371 -1.96 21.02 -11.18
C THR A 371 -2.74 21.98 -12.06
N ASP A 372 -2.33 22.16 -13.32
CA ASP A 372 -3.01 23.07 -14.26
C ASP A 372 -4.42 22.60 -14.59
N LEU A 373 -4.62 21.30 -14.82
CA LEU A 373 -5.95 20.72 -15.02
C LEU A 373 -6.83 20.88 -13.76
N PHE A 374 -6.24 20.66 -12.58
CA PHE A 374 -6.95 20.86 -11.31
C PHE A 374 -7.45 22.31 -11.14
N ASN A 375 -6.60 23.28 -11.44
CA ASN A 375 -6.91 24.70 -11.35
C ASN A 375 -7.93 25.15 -12.41
N GLN A 376 -7.99 24.48 -13.57
CA GLN A 376 -8.99 24.71 -14.62
C GLN A 376 -10.35 24.09 -14.27
N GLY A 377 -10.46 23.33 -13.17
CA GLY A 377 -11.71 22.71 -12.75
C GLY A 377 -11.93 21.29 -13.25
N GLN A 378 -10.97 20.72 -14.02
CA GLN A 378 -10.99 19.33 -14.42
C GLN A 378 -10.69 18.45 -13.19
N ARG A 379 -11.68 17.76 -12.67
CA ARG A 379 -11.56 16.93 -11.47
C ARG A 379 -12.29 15.60 -11.66
N PRO A 380 -11.55 14.45 -11.59
CA PRO A 380 -10.13 14.33 -11.27
C PRO A 380 -9.21 14.94 -12.34
N ALA A 381 -8.09 15.53 -11.90
CA ALA A 381 -7.14 16.25 -12.75
C ALA A 381 -6.16 15.32 -13.49
N ILE A 382 -6.68 14.27 -14.10
CA ILE A 382 -5.89 13.21 -14.75
C ILE A 382 -5.42 13.67 -16.12
N ASN A 383 -4.12 13.73 -16.31
CA ASN A 383 -3.53 13.90 -17.63
C ASN A 383 -3.47 12.54 -18.36
N VAL A 384 -4.43 12.29 -19.23
CA VAL A 384 -4.58 11.05 -19.98
C VAL A 384 -3.42 10.79 -20.96
N GLY A 385 -2.76 11.85 -21.43
CA GLY A 385 -1.67 11.77 -22.40
C GLY A 385 -0.43 11.08 -21.85
N ILE A 386 -0.08 11.35 -20.59
CA ILE A 386 1.10 10.79 -19.91
C ILE A 386 0.76 9.68 -18.92
N SER A 387 -0.51 9.44 -18.67
CA SER A 387 -0.97 8.32 -17.84
C SER A 387 -1.02 7.04 -18.68
N VAL A 388 -0.57 5.93 -18.08
CA VAL A 388 -0.43 4.63 -18.76
C VAL A 388 -0.87 3.50 -17.84
N SER A 389 -1.63 2.55 -18.36
CA SER A 389 -1.80 1.21 -17.77
C SER A 389 -1.15 0.18 -18.69
N ARG A 390 -0.18 -0.59 -18.19
CA ARG A 390 0.48 -1.65 -18.98
C ARG A 390 -0.39 -2.89 -19.11
N VAL A 391 -1.38 -3.07 -18.26
CA VAL A 391 -2.38 -4.15 -18.37
C VAL A 391 -3.45 -3.79 -19.40
N GLY A 392 -3.89 -2.55 -19.39
CA GLY A 392 -4.80 -2.00 -20.39
C GLY A 392 -6.11 -2.77 -20.48
N GLY A 393 -6.63 -2.91 -21.71
CA GLY A 393 -7.93 -3.53 -21.97
C GLY A 393 -8.09 -5.01 -21.54
N SER A 394 -7.03 -5.67 -21.06
CA SER A 394 -7.13 -7.00 -20.45
C SER A 394 -7.84 -6.95 -19.09
N ALA A 395 -7.76 -5.81 -18.41
CA ALA A 395 -8.40 -5.53 -17.13
C ALA A 395 -9.71 -4.72 -17.26
N GLN A 396 -10.39 -4.80 -18.39
CA GLN A 396 -11.69 -4.15 -18.61
C GLN A 396 -12.80 -5.18 -18.86
N VAL A 397 -13.99 -4.87 -18.36
CA VAL A 397 -15.20 -5.60 -18.76
C VAL A 397 -15.44 -5.37 -20.26
N LYS A 398 -16.03 -6.37 -20.93
CA LYS A 398 -16.20 -6.35 -22.38
C LYS A 398 -16.98 -5.14 -22.90
N SER A 399 -17.99 -4.69 -22.16
CA SER A 399 -18.78 -3.49 -22.47
C SER A 399 -17.93 -2.21 -22.43
N MET A 400 -17.16 -2.01 -21.36
CA MET A 400 -16.25 -0.88 -21.22
C MET A 400 -15.20 -0.87 -22.35
N LYS A 401 -14.55 -2.01 -22.58
CA LYS A 401 -13.55 -2.14 -23.65
C LYS A 401 -14.09 -1.77 -25.03
N ARG A 402 -15.38 -2.09 -25.30
CA ARG A 402 -16.02 -1.76 -26.57
C ARG A 402 -16.34 -0.26 -26.69
N VAL A 403 -16.81 0.35 -25.62
CA VAL A 403 -17.22 1.77 -25.62
C VAL A 403 -16.01 2.71 -25.52
N ALA A 404 -15.07 2.39 -24.65
CA ALA A 404 -13.91 3.24 -24.35
C ALA A 404 -12.72 3.04 -25.32
N GLY A 405 -12.80 2.10 -26.26
CA GLY A 405 -11.65 1.70 -27.10
C GLY A 405 -11.06 2.84 -27.93
N THR A 406 -11.86 3.81 -28.35
CA THR A 406 -11.41 4.98 -29.12
C THR A 406 -11.24 6.24 -28.28
N LEU A 407 -11.78 6.27 -27.06
CA LEU A 407 -11.87 7.47 -26.23
C LEU A 407 -10.51 8.13 -25.98
N LYS A 408 -9.48 7.33 -25.67
CA LYS A 408 -8.13 7.86 -25.42
C LYS A 408 -7.53 8.52 -26.66
N ILE A 409 -7.79 7.98 -27.84
CA ILE A 409 -7.32 8.52 -29.13
C ILE A 409 -8.08 9.81 -29.44
N GLU A 410 -9.41 9.80 -29.28
CA GLU A 410 -10.27 10.96 -29.50
C GLU A 410 -9.88 12.12 -28.56
N GLN A 411 -9.57 11.80 -27.31
CA GLN A 411 -9.11 12.77 -26.32
C GLN A 411 -7.74 13.37 -26.67
N ALA A 412 -6.82 12.56 -27.16
CA ALA A 412 -5.51 13.04 -27.62
C ALA A 412 -5.66 13.98 -28.83
N GLN A 413 -6.51 13.62 -29.81
CA GLN A 413 -6.80 14.47 -30.97
C GLN A 413 -7.46 15.79 -30.56
N PHE A 414 -8.41 15.73 -29.64
CA PHE A 414 -9.05 16.94 -29.09
C PHE A 414 -8.01 17.88 -28.47
N ASN A 415 -7.12 17.39 -27.60
CA ASN A 415 -6.10 18.22 -26.94
C ASN A 415 -5.15 18.88 -27.93
N GLU A 416 -4.76 18.16 -29.01
CA GLU A 416 -3.93 18.69 -30.08
C GLU A 416 -4.65 19.81 -30.85
N LEU A 417 -5.89 19.55 -31.27
CA LEU A 417 -6.71 20.51 -32.00
C LEU A 417 -7.09 21.75 -31.15
N GLU A 418 -7.37 21.56 -29.88
CA GLU A 418 -7.64 22.66 -28.95
C GLU A 418 -6.44 23.58 -28.79
N SER A 419 -5.27 23.01 -28.65
CA SER A 419 -4.01 23.77 -28.59
C SER A 419 -3.80 24.58 -29.87
N PHE A 420 -4.11 24.01 -31.03
CA PHE A 420 -3.96 24.66 -32.33
C PHE A 420 -5.02 25.78 -32.52
N SER A 421 -6.27 25.54 -32.11
CA SER A 421 -7.37 26.48 -32.23
C SER A 421 -7.17 27.80 -31.46
N LYS A 422 -6.38 27.75 -30.35
CA LYS A 422 -6.02 28.94 -29.57
C LYS A 422 -5.17 29.96 -30.36
N TYR A 423 -4.52 29.50 -31.43
CA TYR A 423 -3.63 30.33 -32.28
C TYR A 423 -4.19 30.58 -33.68
N SER A 424 -5.30 29.94 -34.08
CA SER A 424 -5.92 30.10 -35.40
C SER A 424 -7.30 30.74 -35.29
N SER A 425 -7.54 31.78 -36.08
CA SER A 425 -8.83 32.47 -36.10
C SER A 425 -9.87 31.80 -37.01
N ASP A 426 -9.46 30.91 -37.92
CA ASP A 426 -10.34 30.19 -38.84
C ASP A 426 -10.29 28.69 -38.54
N VAL A 427 -11.34 28.16 -37.94
CA VAL A 427 -11.54 26.73 -37.70
C VAL A 427 -12.64 26.24 -38.65
N ASP A 428 -12.37 25.19 -39.42
CA ASP A 428 -13.38 24.61 -40.28
C ASP A 428 -14.49 23.90 -39.48
N LYS A 429 -15.65 23.69 -40.10
CA LYS A 429 -16.83 23.09 -39.44
C LYS A 429 -16.56 21.65 -38.88
N VAL A 430 -15.68 20.89 -39.52
CA VAL A 430 -15.37 19.52 -39.08
C VAL A 430 -14.54 19.56 -37.81
N THR A 431 -13.54 20.43 -37.79
CA THR A 431 -12.70 20.66 -36.58
C THR A 431 -13.54 21.22 -35.44
N GLU A 432 -14.50 22.13 -35.72
CA GLU A 432 -15.41 22.66 -34.70
C GLU A 432 -16.27 21.54 -34.07
N MET A 433 -16.79 20.61 -34.87
CA MET A 433 -17.55 19.45 -34.38
C MET A 433 -16.68 18.52 -33.48
N VAL A 434 -15.41 18.29 -33.84
CA VAL A 434 -14.48 17.48 -33.04
C VAL A 434 -14.18 18.20 -31.71
N LEU A 435 -13.98 19.49 -31.73
CA LEU A 435 -13.76 20.32 -30.55
C LEU A 435 -14.98 20.33 -29.61
N ASP A 436 -16.19 20.47 -30.15
CA ASP A 436 -17.44 20.43 -29.36
C ASP A 436 -17.64 19.07 -28.71
N LYS A 437 -17.48 17.99 -29.46
CA LYS A 437 -17.53 16.62 -28.93
C LYS A 437 -16.48 16.39 -27.81
N GLY A 438 -15.24 16.82 -28.04
CA GLY A 438 -14.16 16.67 -27.06
C GLY A 438 -14.39 17.43 -25.77
N ARG A 439 -14.92 18.69 -25.86
CA ARG A 439 -15.28 19.47 -24.67
C ARG A 439 -16.42 18.82 -23.87
N LYS A 440 -17.43 18.26 -24.54
CA LYS A 440 -18.53 17.54 -23.87
C LYS A 440 -18.03 16.25 -23.22
N ASN A 441 -17.17 15.48 -23.88
CA ASN A 441 -16.53 14.30 -23.30
C ASN A 441 -15.69 14.67 -22.06
N ASN A 442 -14.94 15.77 -22.13
CA ASN A 442 -14.20 16.27 -20.94
C ASN A 442 -15.12 16.63 -19.79
N GLN A 443 -16.25 17.25 -20.08
CA GLN A 443 -17.23 17.62 -19.08
C GLN A 443 -17.84 16.38 -18.40
N GLN A 444 -18.13 15.31 -19.15
CA GLN A 444 -18.61 14.04 -18.60
C GLN A 444 -17.58 13.38 -17.66
N LEU A 445 -16.29 13.52 -17.95
CA LEU A 445 -15.22 12.95 -17.12
C LEU A 445 -15.00 13.65 -15.78
N ILE A 446 -15.69 14.80 -15.56
CA ILE A 446 -15.65 15.48 -14.26
C ILE A 446 -16.57 14.74 -13.29
N GLN A 447 -16.01 14.26 -12.19
CA GLN A 447 -16.75 13.58 -11.13
C GLN A 447 -16.48 14.23 -9.77
N PRO A 448 -17.52 14.37 -8.91
CA PRO A 448 -17.34 14.84 -7.53
C PRO A 448 -16.60 13.81 -6.70
N GLN A 449 -15.87 14.26 -5.68
CA GLN A 449 -15.20 13.38 -4.72
C GLN A 449 -16.19 12.54 -3.92
N TYR A 450 -15.78 11.33 -3.57
CA TYR A 450 -16.53 10.37 -2.73
C TYR A 450 -17.88 9.96 -3.33
N SER A 451 -17.93 9.95 -4.66
CA SER A 451 -19.09 9.56 -5.46
C SER A 451 -18.66 8.68 -6.64
N PRO A 452 -18.08 7.50 -6.37
CA PRO A 452 -17.72 6.57 -7.44
C PRO A 452 -18.98 6.08 -8.15
N MET A 453 -18.86 5.86 -9.46
CA MET A 453 -19.96 5.42 -10.32
C MET A 453 -19.88 3.93 -10.58
N PRO A 454 -21.01 3.19 -10.54
CA PRO A 454 -21.04 1.79 -10.95
C PRO A 454 -20.66 1.62 -12.44
N VAL A 455 -19.93 0.57 -12.79
CA VAL A 455 -19.43 0.33 -14.15
C VAL A 455 -20.52 0.32 -15.22
N GLY A 456 -21.74 -0.09 -14.89
CA GLY A 456 -22.88 -0.07 -15.82
C GLY A 456 -23.29 1.35 -16.23
N GLU A 457 -23.30 2.24 -15.25
CA GLU A 457 -23.59 3.67 -15.46
C GLU A 457 -22.44 4.35 -16.22
N GLU A 458 -21.19 4.09 -15.83
CA GLU A 458 -20.02 4.58 -16.58
C GLU A 458 -20.08 4.23 -18.07
N VAL A 459 -20.39 2.96 -18.38
CA VAL A 459 -20.51 2.50 -19.77
C VAL A 459 -21.63 3.22 -20.51
N ALA A 460 -22.78 3.48 -19.87
CA ALA A 460 -23.91 4.20 -20.48
C ALA A 460 -23.55 5.66 -20.78
N VAL A 461 -22.97 6.35 -19.80
CA VAL A 461 -22.53 7.75 -19.94
C VAL A 461 -21.48 7.88 -21.04
N LEU A 462 -20.44 7.06 -21.02
CA LEU A 462 -19.38 7.06 -22.03
C LEU A 462 -19.89 6.68 -23.42
N TYR A 463 -20.89 5.81 -23.51
CA TYR A 463 -21.54 5.48 -24.79
C TYR A 463 -22.18 6.72 -25.43
N CYS A 464 -22.87 7.54 -24.63
CA CYS A 464 -23.47 8.77 -25.10
C CYS A 464 -22.42 9.75 -25.65
N GLY A 465 -21.29 9.91 -24.97
CA GLY A 465 -20.18 10.76 -25.39
C GLY A 465 -19.51 10.27 -26.67
N THR A 466 -19.10 9.02 -26.71
CA THR A 466 -18.35 8.45 -27.84
C THR A 466 -19.18 8.36 -29.12
N HIS A 467 -20.50 8.15 -29.01
CA HIS A 467 -21.42 8.09 -30.17
C HIS A 467 -22.01 9.43 -30.54
N GLY A 468 -21.62 10.55 -29.90
CA GLY A 468 -22.03 11.89 -30.22
C GLY A 468 -23.53 12.17 -29.98
N LEU A 469 -24.14 11.45 -29.02
CA LEU A 469 -25.57 11.66 -28.70
C LEU A 469 -25.83 12.99 -28.00
N MET A 470 -24.79 13.67 -27.53
CA MET A 470 -24.88 14.98 -26.88
C MET A 470 -24.73 16.18 -27.82
N LYS A 471 -24.74 15.99 -29.16
CA LYS A 471 -24.47 17.08 -30.12
C LYS A 471 -25.39 18.30 -29.95
N ASP A 472 -26.66 18.07 -29.59
CA ASP A 472 -27.68 19.09 -29.45
C ASP A 472 -27.85 19.61 -28.00
N ILE A 473 -26.98 19.19 -27.08
CA ILE A 473 -26.96 19.58 -25.66
C ILE A 473 -25.88 20.63 -25.45
N SER A 474 -26.19 21.67 -24.67
CA SER A 474 -25.19 22.69 -24.31
C SER A 474 -24.20 22.13 -23.26
N LEU A 475 -23.00 22.70 -23.21
CA LEU A 475 -21.92 22.22 -22.33
C LEU A 475 -22.32 22.20 -20.83
N ASP A 476 -23.10 23.20 -20.40
CA ASP A 476 -23.59 23.35 -19.02
C ASP A 476 -24.67 22.33 -18.65
N GLN A 477 -25.33 21.71 -19.64
CA GLN A 477 -26.38 20.71 -19.44
C GLN A 477 -25.88 19.28 -19.50
N VAL A 478 -24.60 19.08 -19.78
CA VAL A 478 -24.03 17.72 -19.89
C VAL A 478 -24.21 16.91 -18.60
N HIS A 479 -23.97 17.51 -17.44
CA HIS A 479 -24.17 16.80 -16.17
C HIS A 479 -25.62 16.49 -15.83
N GLU A 480 -26.56 17.35 -16.22
CA GLU A 480 -28.00 17.10 -16.08
C GLU A 480 -28.43 15.92 -16.98
N PHE A 481 -27.87 15.85 -18.18
CA PHE A 481 -28.11 14.75 -19.11
C PHE A 481 -27.60 13.42 -18.59
N ASP A 482 -26.43 13.38 -17.92
CA ASP A 482 -25.82 12.16 -17.38
C ASP A 482 -26.62 11.57 -16.20
N VAL A 483 -27.47 12.35 -15.55
CA VAL A 483 -28.33 11.94 -14.42
C VAL A 483 -29.69 11.41 -14.89
N LEU A 484 -30.12 11.73 -16.12
CA LEU A 484 -31.38 11.28 -16.72
C LEU A 484 -31.28 9.93 -17.38
#